data_6295860bb083fd904762f53ccf4f69bc
#
_entry.id   6295860bb083fd904762f53ccf4f69bc
#
_cell.length_a   1.000
_cell.length_b   1.000
_cell.length_c   1.000
_cell.angle_alpha   90.00
_cell.angle_beta   90.00
_cell.angle_gamma   90.00
#
_symmetry.space_group_name_H-M   'P 1'
#
loop_
_entity.id
_entity.type
_entity.pdbx_description
1 polymer ?
#
loop_
_entity_poly.entity_id
_entity_poly.type
_entity_poly.pdbx_seq_one_letter_code
_entity_poly.pdbx_strand_id
1 'polypeptide(L)'
;NLNREVAKLNYRIHTDAIQEHLTVPELTQSQKSFIYANEADMLNVVLFGKTAREWKNENPNKKGNMRDYASIHQLLVLANMESYNAILIGQGISQPERMEKLHDLAARQLNVLDSVNLDDLPQLPDIKKE
;
A
#
# COMPACT_ATOMS: atom_id res chain seq x y z
N ASN A 1 -12.54 1.63 14.43
CA ASN A 1 -13.19 0.35 14.17
C ASN A 1 -12.14 -0.68 13.73
N LEU A 2 -12.56 -1.92 13.56
CA LEU A 2 -11.66 -3.02 13.25
C LEU A 2 -10.89 -2.80 11.95
N ASN A 3 -11.57 -2.30 10.92
CA ASN A 3 -10.93 -2.06 9.62
C ASN A 3 -9.82 -1.02 9.73
N ARG A 4 -10.04 0.01 10.52
CA ARG A 4 -9.04 1.06 10.75
C ARG A 4 -7.84 0.51 11.52
N GLU A 5 -8.11 -0.34 12.51
CA GLU A 5 -7.04 -0.96 13.29
C GLU A 5 -6.18 -1.88 12.42
N VAL A 6 -6.82 -2.67 11.55
CA VAL A 6 -6.10 -3.56 10.62
C VAL A 6 -5.21 -2.73 9.68
N ALA A 7 -5.75 -1.62 9.15
CA ALA A 7 -4.98 -0.75 8.25
C ALA A 7 -3.77 -0.14 8.95
N LYS A 8 -3.92 0.27 10.20
CA LYS A 8 -2.80 0.81 10.98
C LYS A 8 -1.71 -0.23 11.21
N LEU A 9 -2.10 -1.45 11.54
CA LEU A 9 -1.14 -2.52 11.77
C LEU A 9 -0.40 -2.89 10.50
N ASN A 10 -1.12 -2.95 9.38
CA ASN A 10 -0.50 -3.23 8.09
C ASN A 10 0.49 -2.14 7.69
N TYR A 11 0.12 -0.89 7.90
CA TYR A 11 1.00 0.25 7.65
C TYR A 11 2.26 0.17 8.50
N ARG A 12 2.12 -0.27 9.76
CA ARG A 12 3.27 -0.42 10.67
C ARG A 12 4.23 -1.50 10.17
N ILE A 13 3.71 -2.59 9.63
CA ILE A 13 4.54 -3.65 9.05
C ILE A 13 5.39 -3.06 7.92
N HIS A 14 4.79 -2.25 7.07
CA HIS A 14 5.47 -1.62 5.94
C HIS A 14 6.54 -0.63 6.40
N THR A 15 6.18 0.28 7.31
CA THR A 15 7.12 1.29 7.79
C THR A 15 8.26 0.69 8.59
N ASP A 16 8.00 -0.40 9.32
CA ASP A 16 9.04 -1.11 10.06
C ASP A 16 10.08 -1.72 9.12
N ALA A 17 9.62 -2.32 8.00
CA ALA A 17 10.54 -2.87 7.01
C ALA A 17 11.40 -1.76 6.37
N ILE A 18 10.82 -0.60 6.08
CA ILE A 18 11.55 0.54 5.56
C ILE A 18 12.64 0.97 6.56
N GLN A 19 12.27 1.10 7.83
CA GLN A 19 13.21 1.51 8.86
C GLN A 19 14.38 0.53 8.97
N GLU A 20 14.06 -0.76 9.04
CA GLU A 20 15.08 -1.79 9.28
C GLU A 20 16.02 -1.97 8.09
N HIS A 21 15.51 -1.92 6.87
CA HIS A 21 16.28 -2.31 5.69
C HIS A 21 16.68 -1.16 4.77
N LEU A 22 15.98 -0.03 4.82
CA LEU A 22 16.23 1.09 3.91
C LEU A 22 16.81 2.31 4.61
N THR A 23 16.86 2.33 5.94
CA THR A 23 17.47 3.42 6.68
C THR A 23 18.59 2.90 7.58
N VAL A 24 19.51 3.80 7.93
CA VAL A 24 20.57 3.50 8.90
C VAL A 24 20.57 4.60 9.95
N PRO A 25 21.07 4.32 11.18
CA PRO A 25 21.00 5.31 12.27
C PRO A 25 21.71 6.63 11.97
N GLU A 26 22.71 6.60 11.09
CA GLU A 26 23.52 7.77 10.75
C GLU A 26 22.79 8.80 9.88
N LEU A 27 21.66 8.42 9.29
CA LEU A 27 20.88 9.35 8.46
C LEU A 27 20.24 10.44 9.30
N THR A 28 20.15 11.65 8.75
CA THR A 28 19.41 12.73 9.38
C THR A 28 17.90 12.42 9.33
N GLN A 29 17.13 13.14 10.16
CA GLN A 29 15.68 12.99 10.15
C GLN A 29 15.09 13.34 8.78
N SER A 30 15.63 14.37 8.12
CA SER A 30 15.21 14.74 6.77
C SER A 30 15.45 13.62 5.75
N GLN A 31 16.62 12.98 5.83
CA GLN A 31 16.96 11.88 4.94
C GLN A 31 16.03 10.69 5.16
N LYS A 32 15.75 10.36 6.41
CA LYS A 32 14.82 9.28 6.74
C LYS A 32 13.42 9.58 6.22
N SER A 33 12.94 10.80 6.44
CA SER A 33 11.60 11.22 5.97
C SER A 33 11.51 11.13 4.45
N PHE A 34 12.57 11.49 3.73
CA PHE A 34 12.60 11.36 2.28
C PHE A 34 12.43 9.91 1.84
N ILE A 35 13.10 8.98 2.52
CA ILE A 35 13.00 7.55 2.17
C ILE A 35 11.57 7.04 2.37
N TYR A 36 10.93 7.38 3.50
CA TYR A 36 9.55 7.00 3.75
C TYR A 36 8.61 7.59 2.70
N ALA A 37 8.76 8.88 2.40
CA ALA A 37 7.92 9.55 1.41
C ALA A 37 8.12 8.95 0.01
N ASN A 38 9.34 8.61 -0.34
CA ASN A 38 9.66 8.01 -1.64
C ASN A 38 8.98 6.65 -1.81
N GLU A 39 9.01 5.82 -0.77
CA GLU A 39 8.32 4.52 -0.82
C GLU A 39 6.82 4.69 -0.93
N ALA A 40 6.24 5.63 -0.17
CA ALA A 40 4.81 5.91 -0.24
C ALA A 40 4.41 6.44 -1.62
N ASP A 41 5.21 7.33 -2.20
CA ASP A 41 4.97 7.85 -3.54
C ASP A 41 4.99 6.75 -4.58
N MET A 42 5.93 5.82 -4.46
CA MET A 42 6.03 4.69 -5.39
C MET A 42 4.75 3.85 -5.37
N LEU A 43 4.25 3.52 -4.18
CA LEU A 43 3.00 2.75 -4.06
C LEU A 43 1.82 3.52 -4.66
N ASN A 44 1.74 4.81 -4.39
CA ASN A 44 0.65 5.64 -4.90
C ASN A 44 0.67 5.73 -6.42
N VAL A 45 1.86 5.89 -7.01
CA VAL A 45 2.01 5.94 -8.47
C VAL A 45 1.58 4.62 -9.10
N VAL A 46 1.99 3.50 -8.51
CA VAL A 46 1.63 2.18 -9.04
C VAL A 46 0.12 1.97 -9.01
N LEU A 47 -0.53 2.34 -7.91
CA LEU A 47 -1.95 2.05 -7.72
C LEU A 47 -2.87 3.12 -8.33
N PHE A 48 -2.53 4.39 -8.13
CA PHE A 48 -3.41 5.51 -8.51
C PHE A 48 -2.92 6.29 -9.73
N GLY A 49 -1.70 6.02 -10.19
CA GLY A 49 -1.11 6.73 -11.32
C GLY A 49 -0.53 8.09 -10.98
N LYS A 50 -0.50 8.47 -9.70
CA LYS A 50 -0.01 9.78 -9.28
C LYS A 50 0.39 9.73 -7.80
N THR A 51 1.23 10.68 -7.41
CA THR A 51 1.60 10.87 -6.01
C THR A 51 0.47 11.59 -5.27
N ALA A 52 0.54 11.53 -3.93
CA ALA A 52 -0.40 12.27 -3.10
C ALA A 52 -0.34 13.78 -3.37
N ARG A 53 0.88 14.31 -3.58
CA ARG A 53 1.06 15.72 -3.88
C ARG A 53 0.40 16.10 -5.23
N GLU A 54 0.61 15.29 -6.25
CA GLU A 54 0.00 15.52 -7.56
C GLU A 54 -1.52 15.52 -7.46
N TRP A 55 -2.07 14.55 -6.74
CA TRP A 55 -3.50 14.49 -6.51
C TRP A 55 -4.01 15.76 -5.82
N LYS A 56 -3.32 16.21 -4.79
CA LYS A 56 -3.72 17.41 -4.04
C LYS A 56 -3.68 18.65 -4.91
N ASN A 57 -2.67 18.77 -5.76
CA ASN A 57 -2.55 19.88 -6.69
C ASN A 57 -3.71 19.90 -7.71
N GLU A 58 -4.17 18.71 -8.12
CA GLU A 58 -5.30 18.58 -9.04
C GLU A 58 -6.65 18.78 -8.34
N ASN A 59 -6.68 18.62 -7.03
CA ASN A 59 -7.92 18.69 -6.24
C ASN A 59 -7.76 19.64 -5.03
N PRO A 60 -7.40 20.92 -5.27
CA PRO A 60 -7.05 21.83 -4.17
C PRO A 60 -8.20 22.13 -3.22
N ASN A 61 -9.43 21.95 -3.69
CA ASN A 61 -10.63 22.27 -2.88
C ASN A 61 -11.20 21.05 -2.16
N LYS A 62 -10.64 19.87 -2.37
CA LYS A 62 -11.10 18.66 -1.68
C LYS A 62 -10.39 18.54 -0.33
N LYS A 63 -11.16 18.19 0.69
CA LYS A 63 -10.61 17.94 2.02
C LYS A 63 -10.02 16.54 2.07
N GLY A 64 -9.02 16.36 2.93
CA GLY A 64 -8.41 15.07 3.14
C GLY A 64 -7.34 14.75 2.10
N ASN A 65 -7.09 13.47 1.90
CA ASN A 65 -6.05 13.01 1.01
C ASN A 65 -6.63 12.04 -0.04
N MET A 66 -5.78 11.62 -0.96
CA MET A 66 -6.18 10.75 -2.07
C MET A 66 -6.83 9.46 -1.59
N ARG A 67 -6.36 8.89 -0.48
CA ARG A 67 -6.89 7.63 0.05
C ARG A 67 -8.34 7.77 0.54
N ASP A 68 -8.73 8.96 0.96
CA ASP A 68 -10.10 9.21 1.42
C ASP A 68 -11.11 9.09 0.28
N TYR A 69 -10.65 9.17 -0.96
CA TYR A 69 -11.50 9.08 -2.15
C TYR A 69 -11.29 7.78 -2.92
N ALA A 70 -10.49 6.87 -2.39
CA ALA A 70 -10.23 5.58 -3.00
C ALA A 70 -11.39 4.61 -2.78
N SER A 71 -11.59 3.69 -3.73
CA SER A 71 -12.57 2.64 -3.58
C SER A 71 -12.10 1.61 -2.54
N ILE A 72 -13.02 0.79 -2.06
CA ILE A 72 -12.67 -0.29 -1.14
C ILE A 72 -11.72 -1.29 -1.80
N HIS A 73 -11.89 -1.55 -3.10
CA HIS A 73 -10.96 -2.40 -3.85
C HIS A 73 -9.56 -1.83 -3.86
N GLN A 74 -9.43 -0.53 -4.11
CA GLN A 74 -8.13 0.14 -4.11
C GLN A 74 -7.50 0.11 -2.73
N LEU A 75 -8.27 0.34 -1.68
CA LEU A 75 -7.75 0.30 -0.31
C LEU A 75 -7.25 -1.10 0.07
N LEU A 76 -7.97 -2.13 -0.34
CA LEU A 76 -7.54 -3.52 -0.11
C LEU A 76 -6.23 -3.80 -0.84
N VAL A 77 -6.16 -3.44 -2.12
CA VAL A 77 -4.96 -3.66 -2.92
C VAL A 77 -3.77 -2.88 -2.35
N LEU A 78 -4.01 -1.65 -1.89
CA LEU A 78 -2.96 -0.85 -1.24
C LEU A 78 -2.40 -1.56 -0.01
N ALA A 79 -3.27 -2.10 0.85
CA ALA A 79 -2.84 -2.86 2.02
C ALA A 79 -1.99 -4.07 1.62
N ASN A 80 -2.41 -4.78 0.59
CA ASN A 80 -1.67 -5.94 0.08
C ASN A 80 -0.32 -5.52 -0.50
N MET A 81 -0.27 -4.37 -1.19
CA MET A 81 0.97 -3.82 -1.72
C MET A 81 1.94 -3.45 -0.59
N GLU A 82 1.45 -2.83 0.46
CA GLU A 82 2.28 -2.48 1.61
C GLU A 82 2.91 -3.72 2.24
N SER A 83 2.12 -4.75 2.44
CA SER A 83 2.58 -6.01 3.00
C SER A 83 3.60 -6.70 2.08
N TYR A 84 3.31 -6.75 0.79
CA TYR A 84 4.21 -7.36 -0.18
C TYR A 84 5.51 -6.56 -0.32
N ASN A 85 5.42 -5.23 -0.33
CA ASN A 85 6.62 -4.39 -0.40
C ASN A 85 7.52 -4.62 0.81
N ALA A 86 6.94 -4.79 2.00
CA ALA A 86 7.72 -5.11 3.19
C ALA A 86 8.53 -6.40 3.00
N ILE A 87 7.93 -7.43 2.42
CA ILE A 87 8.61 -8.69 2.13
C ILE A 87 9.75 -8.47 1.14
N LEU A 88 9.48 -7.77 0.05
CA LEU A 88 10.45 -7.50 -1.00
C LEU A 88 11.63 -6.68 -0.49
N ILE A 89 11.36 -5.68 0.36
CA ILE A 89 12.40 -4.89 1.02
C ILE A 89 13.30 -5.80 1.85
N GLY A 90 12.70 -6.68 2.63
CA GLY A 90 13.45 -7.63 3.46
C GLY A 90 14.30 -8.61 2.66
N GLN A 91 13.93 -8.85 1.40
CA GLN A 91 14.69 -9.70 0.49
C GLN A 91 15.80 -8.94 -0.26
N GLY A 92 15.94 -7.64 0.00
CA GLY A 92 16.96 -6.82 -0.64
C GLY A 92 16.67 -6.46 -2.09
N ILE A 93 15.43 -6.54 -2.52
CA ILE A 93 15.05 -6.24 -3.90
C ILE A 93 15.00 -4.73 -4.10
N SER A 94 15.62 -4.23 -5.18
CA SER A 94 15.69 -2.80 -5.47
C SER A 94 14.32 -2.19 -5.75
N GLN A 95 14.18 -0.89 -5.55
CA GLN A 95 12.91 -0.21 -5.77
C GLN A 95 12.37 -0.35 -7.20
N PRO A 96 13.17 -0.19 -8.26
CA PRO A 96 12.65 -0.41 -9.62
C PRO A 96 12.09 -1.80 -9.81
N GLU A 97 12.76 -2.82 -9.30
CA GLU A 97 12.30 -4.20 -9.40
C GLU A 97 11.07 -4.43 -8.53
N ARG A 98 11.03 -3.83 -7.35
CA ARG A 98 9.85 -3.90 -6.48
C ARG A 98 8.65 -3.23 -7.16
N MET A 99 8.88 -2.11 -7.83
CA MET A 99 7.82 -1.39 -8.53
C MET A 99 7.16 -2.25 -9.60
N GLU A 100 7.95 -3.01 -10.37
CA GLU A 100 7.42 -3.95 -11.36
C GLU A 100 6.55 -5.03 -10.71
N LYS A 101 7.06 -5.63 -9.63
CA LYS A 101 6.33 -6.68 -8.92
C LYS A 101 5.03 -6.17 -8.30
N LEU A 102 5.08 -4.97 -7.75
CA LEU A 102 3.90 -4.34 -7.16
C LEU A 102 2.87 -3.96 -8.22
N HIS A 103 3.34 -3.50 -9.37
CA HIS A 103 2.44 -3.21 -10.49
C HIS A 103 1.72 -4.48 -10.95
N ASP A 104 2.44 -5.58 -11.09
CA ASP A 104 1.84 -6.86 -11.48
C ASP A 104 0.81 -7.33 -10.46
N LEU A 105 1.13 -7.21 -9.18
CA LEU A 105 0.21 -7.59 -8.11
C LEU A 105 -1.05 -6.72 -8.16
N ALA A 106 -0.89 -5.40 -8.26
CA ALA A 106 -2.01 -4.48 -8.27
C ALA A 106 -2.91 -4.71 -9.48
N ALA A 107 -2.32 -4.84 -10.67
CA ALA A 107 -3.08 -5.08 -11.89
C ALA A 107 -3.88 -6.38 -11.82
N ARG A 108 -3.26 -7.45 -11.31
CA ARG A 108 -3.90 -8.74 -11.18
C ARG A 108 -5.05 -8.70 -10.16
N GLN A 109 -4.79 -8.11 -9.00
CA GLN A 109 -5.80 -8.07 -7.94
C GLN A 109 -6.98 -7.17 -8.30
N LEU A 110 -6.72 -6.00 -8.88
CA LEU A 110 -7.79 -5.11 -9.32
C LEU A 110 -8.64 -5.78 -10.40
N ASN A 111 -8.00 -6.50 -11.32
CA ASN A 111 -8.73 -7.22 -12.35
C ASN A 111 -9.67 -8.27 -11.75
N VAL A 112 -9.20 -9.02 -10.77
CA VAL A 112 -10.02 -10.00 -10.08
C VAL A 112 -11.18 -9.32 -9.34
N LEU A 113 -10.88 -8.26 -8.60
CA LEU A 113 -11.88 -7.56 -7.78
C LEU A 113 -12.94 -6.87 -8.64
N ASP A 114 -12.55 -6.31 -9.77
CA ASP A 114 -13.48 -5.63 -10.68
C ASP A 114 -14.47 -6.61 -11.32
N SER A 115 -14.10 -7.88 -11.43
CA SER A 115 -14.97 -8.91 -12.00
C SER A 115 -15.85 -9.60 -10.95
N VAL A 116 -15.66 -9.27 -9.66
CA VAL A 116 -16.34 -9.97 -8.56
C VAL A 116 -17.44 -9.09 -7.99
N ASN A 117 -18.63 -9.67 -7.86
CA ASN A 117 -19.71 -9.08 -7.09
C ASN A 117 -19.67 -9.70 -5.69
N LEU A 118 -19.59 -8.86 -4.66
CA LEU A 118 -19.50 -9.31 -3.28
C LEU A 118 -20.66 -10.22 -2.89
N ASP A 119 -21.85 -9.97 -3.46
CA ASP A 119 -23.06 -10.78 -3.18
C ASP A 119 -22.96 -12.18 -3.76
N ASP A 120 -22.10 -12.38 -4.76
CA ASP A 120 -21.94 -13.66 -5.43
C ASP A 120 -20.77 -14.48 -4.84
N LEU A 121 -20.05 -13.93 -3.88
CA LEU A 121 -18.95 -14.65 -3.26
C LEU A 121 -19.49 -15.77 -2.38
N PRO A 122 -18.91 -16.97 -2.46
CA PRO A 122 -19.28 -18.03 -1.54
C PRO A 122 -18.90 -17.62 -0.12
N GLN A 123 -19.72 -18.03 0.83
CA GLN A 123 -19.39 -17.83 2.22
C GLN A 123 -18.14 -18.62 2.55
N LEU A 124 -17.27 -18.01 3.36
CA LEU A 124 -16.11 -18.73 3.85
C LEU A 124 -16.59 -19.89 4.71
N PRO A 125 -15.96 -21.07 4.58
CA PRO A 125 -16.29 -22.18 5.45
C PRO A 125 -16.02 -21.81 6.90
N ASP A 126 -16.88 -22.26 7.80
CA ASP A 126 -16.65 -22.08 9.23
C ASP A 126 -15.35 -22.80 9.60
N ILE A 127 -14.40 -22.04 10.13
CA ILE A 127 -13.21 -22.65 10.67
C ILE A 127 -13.53 -23.07 12.09
N LYS A 128 -13.91 -24.33 12.22
CA LYS A 128 -14.14 -24.89 13.55
C LYS A 128 -12.82 -25.18 14.19
N LYS A 129 -12.65 -24.64 15.38
CA LYS A 129 -11.47 -24.97 16.17
C LYS A 129 -11.71 -26.32 16.81
N GLU A 130 -10.85 -27.21 16.50
CA GLU A 130 -10.87 -28.53 17.05
C GLU A 130 -10.15 -28.56 18.38
#